data_e8de4c48674bb8f8a5256c50c92b3e28
#
_entry.id   e8de4c48674bb8f8a5256c50c92b3e28
#
_cell.length_a   1.000
_cell.length_b   1.000
_cell.length_c   1.000
_cell.angle_alpha   90.00
_cell.angle_beta   90.00
_cell.angle_gamma   90.00
#
_symmetry.space_group_name_H-M   'P 1'
#
loop_
_entity.id
_entity.type
_entity.pdbx_description
1 polymer ?
#
loop_
_entity_poly.entity_id
_entity_poly.type
_entity_poly.pdbx_seq_one_letter_code
_entity_poly.pdbx_strand_id
1 'polypeptide(L)'
;MAQRNRNVIPKPGKSRAAALTITHPNAAGIDIGSASHFVAVPPDRDDEPVREFASFTVDLNAIADWLTACGVDTVAMESTGVYWIPLFELLESR
;
A
#
# COMPACT_ATOMS: atom_id res chain seq x y z
N MET A 1 -11.58 3.45 11.27
CA MET A 1 -11.03 2.83 11.23
C MET A 1 -10.42 2.81 12.09
N ALA A 2 -10.96 2.61 12.04
CA ALA A 2 -10.55 2.53 12.61
C ALA A 2 -9.40 2.17 12.76
N GLN A 3 -9.21 2.01 12.55
CA GLN A 3 -8.39 1.73 12.69
C GLN A 3 -7.78 1.26 12.62
N ARG A 4 -7.88 1.58 12.86
CA ARG A 4 -7.39 0.94 12.75
C ARG A 4 -6.17 0.41 12.84
N ASN A 5 -5.82 -0.11 12.50
CA ASN A 5 -4.70 -0.98 12.50
C ASN A 5 -3.65 -0.60 11.50
N ARG A 6 -3.97 0.32 10.61
CA ARG A 6 -3.06 0.77 9.59
C ARG A 6 -2.94 2.25 9.58
N ASN A 7 -1.71 2.72 9.47
CA ASN A 7 -1.43 4.12 9.24
C ASN A 7 -1.22 4.28 7.75
N VAL A 8 -2.09 5.01 7.09
CA VAL A 8 -2.00 5.25 5.66
C VAL A 8 -1.60 6.69 5.43
N ILE A 9 -0.47 6.88 4.74
CA ILE A 9 0.10 8.19 4.54
C ILE A 9 0.17 8.47 3.04
N PRO A 10 -0.76 9.24 2.47
CA PRO A 10 -0.65 9.61 1.05
C PRO A 10 0.46 10.62 0.87
N LYS A 11 1.36 10.36 -0.07
CA LYS A 11 2.50 11.22 -0.34
C LYS A 11 2.67 11.41 -1.83
N PRO A 12 2.75 12.64 -2.29
CA PRO A 12 3.26 12.89 -3.64
C PRO A 12 4.78 12.78 -3.59
N GLY A 13 5.39 12.43 -4.67
CA GLY A 13 6.84 12.39 -4.79
C GLY A 13 7.35 11.00 -4.65
N LYS A 14 8.68 10.89 -4.41
CA LYS A 14 9.31 9.66 -4.61
C LYS A 14 9.60 8.87 -3.41
N SER A 15 9.59 7.63 -3.57
CA SER A 15 10.30 6.64 -2.87
C SER A 15 10.35 6.74 -1.37
N ARG A 16 9.21 6.95 -0.78
CA ARG A 16 9.11 6.94 0.67
C ARG A 16 9.12 5.53 1.23
N ALA A 17 8.85 4.53 0.38
CA ALA A 17 8.73 3.16 0.84
C ALA A 17 10.00 2.65 1.48
N ALA A 18 11.17 2.95 0.87
CA ALA A 18 12.45 2.50 1.40
C ALA A 18 12.73 3.11 2.77
N ALA A 19 12.47 4.42 2.93
CA ALA A 19 12.68 5.09 4.20
C ALA A 19 11.75 4.56 5.28
N LEU A 20 10.49 4.29 4.91
CA LEU A 20 9.54 3.74 5.86
C LEU A 20 9.91 2.34 6.29
N THR A 21 10.43 1.53 5.38
CA THR A 21 10.82 0.17 5.70
C THR A 21 11.95 0.13 6.73
N ILE A 22 12.86 1.11 6.69
CA ILE A 22 13.93 1.20 7.67
C ILE A 22 13.37 1.56 9.04
N THR A 23 12.45 2.52 9.10
CA THR A 23 11.90 3.05 10.34
C THR A 23 10.76 2.19 10.89
N HIS A 24 9.98 1.59 9.99
CA HIS A 24 8.78 0.82 10.33
C HIS A 24 8.89 -0.55 9.68
N PRO A 25 9.26 -1.58 10.45
CA PRO A 25 9.53 -2.91 9.86
C PRO A 25 8.31 -3.55 9.20
N ASN A 26 7.10 -3.09 9.52
CA ASN A 26 5.87 -3.63 8.94
C ASN A 26 5.25 -2.66 7.94
N ALA A 27 6.07 -1.91 7.23
CA ALA A 27 5.58 -0.91 6.30
C ALA A 27 5.60 -1.40 4.86
N ALA A 28 4.62 -0.97 4.10
CA ALA A 28 4.55 -1.20 2.65
C ALA A 28 4.52 0.14 1.92
N GLY A 29 4.96 0.12 0.68
CA GLY A 29 4.87 1.27 -0.20
C GLY A 29 3.98 0.96 -1.38
N ILE A 30 3.18 1.92 -1.79
CA ILE A 30 2.29 1.78 -2.94
C ILE A 30 2.49 2.95 -3.88
N ASP A 31 2.85 2.63 -5.13
CA ASP A 31 2.93 3.61 -6.19
C ASP A 31 1.65 3.51 -7.00
N ILE A 32 0.82 4.54 -6.91
CA ILE A 32 -0.54 4.51 -7.46
C ILE A 32 -0.58 5.17 -8.81
N GLY A 33 -0.94 4.38 -9.82
CA GLY A 33 -1.20 4.89 -11.16
C GLY A 33 -2.69 4.94 -11.46
N SER A 34 -3.03 5.41 -12.64
CA SER A 34 -4.44 5.49 -13.05
C SER A 34 -5.01 4.12 -13.40
N ALA A 35 -4.21 3.24 -13.95
CA ALA A 35 -4.67 1.93 -14.43
C ALA A 35 -4.14 0.77 -13.59
N SER A 36 -3.02 0.95 -12.94
CA SER A 36 -2.44 -0.11 -12.12
C SER A 36 -1.61 0.50 -11.00
N HIS A 37 -1.35 -0.31 -9.99
CA HIS A 37 -0.60 0.09 -8.81
C HIS A 37 0.52 -0.91 -8.56
N PHE A 38 1.67 -0.41 -8.13
CA PHE A 38 2.76 -1.27 -7.70
C PHE A 38 2.83 -1.24 -6.19
N VAL A 39 2.84 -2.41 -5.57
CA VAL A 39 2.83 -2.55 -4.12
C VAL A 39 4.07 -3.30 -3.69
N ALA A 40 4.81 -2.74 -2.75
CA ALA A 40 6.02 -3.35 -2.21
C ALA A 40 5.83 -3.61 -0.72
N VAL A 41 6.05 -4.85 -0.31
CA VAL A 41 6.06 -5.25 1.11
C VAL A 41 7.51 -5.51 1.53
N PRO A 42 7.78 -5.64 2.84
CA PRO A 42 9.15 -5.97 3.27
C PRO A 42 9.61 -7.28 2.61
N PRO A 43 10.88 -7.36 2.21
CA PRO A 43 11.37 -8.50 1.42
C PRO A 43 11.24 -9.86 2.10
N ASP A 44 11.16 -9.88 3.41
CA ASP A 44 11.06 -11.14 4.16
C ASP A 44 9.63 -11.66 4.28
N ARG A 45 8.65 -10.98 3.69
CA ARG A 45 7.24 -11.33 3.85
C ARG A 45 6.65 -12.13 2.70
N ASP A 46 7.32 -12.12 1.55
CA ASP A 46 6.81 -12.79 0.35
C ASP A 46 7.97 -13.02 -0.60
N ASP A 47 7.91 -14.13 -1.35
CA ASP A 47 8.93 -14.42 -2.36
C ASP A 47 8.92 -13.39 -3.48
N GLU A 48 7.77 -12.80 -3.74
CA GLU A 48 7.62 -11.71 -4.70
C GLU A 48 7.16 -10.47 -3.95
N PRO A 49 8.10 -9.74 -3.35
CA PRO A 49 7.71 -8.62 -2.47
C PRO A 49 7.21 -7.38 -3.21
N VAL A 50 7.37 -7.33 -4.53
CA VAL A 50 6.83 -6.24 -5.34
C VAL A 50 5.87 -6.83 -6.34
N ARG A 51 4.62 -6.35 -6.33
CA ARG A 51 3.58 -6.85 -7.24
C ARG A 51 2.82 -5.72 -7.86
N GLU A 52 2.36 -5.93 -9.08
CA GLU A 52 1.48 -5.00 -9.77
C GLU A 52 0.05 -5.48 -9.67
N PHE A 53 -0.86 -4.55 -9.37
CA PHE A 53 -2.30 -4.82 -9.32
C PHE A 53 -3.01 -3.83 -10.22
N ALA A 54 -4.07 -4.28 -10.88
CA ALA A 54 -4.94 -3.37 -11.60
C ALA A 54 -5.75 -2.51 -10.62
N SER A 55 -6.58 -1.61 -11.11
CA SER A 55 -7.24 -0.64 -10.25
C SER A 55 -8.74 -0.89 -10.09
N PHE A 56 -9.23 -2.08 -10.44
CA PHE A 56 -10.62 -2.44 -10.19
C PHE A 56 -10.81 -2.77 -8.71
N THR A 57 -12.06 -2.69 -8.26
CA THR A 57 -12.37 -2.93 -6.84
C THR A 57 -11.86 -4.29 -6.35
N VAL A 58 -11.99 -5.32 -7.16
CA VAL A 58 -11.50 -6.65 -6.78
C VAL A 58 -10.00 -6.63 -6.58
N ASP A 59 -9.28 -5.85 -7.37
CA ASP A 59 -7.83 -5.75 -7.26
C ASP A 59 -7.43 -4.97 -6.02
N LEU A 60 -8.18 -3.91 -5.68
CA LEU A 60 -7.90 -3.14 -4.48
C LEU A 60 -8.12 -3.98 -3.23
N ASN A 61 -9.13 -4.84 -3.23
CA ASN A 61 -9.35 -5.78 -2.15
C ASN A 61 -8.23 -6.80 -2.07
N ALA A 62 -7.71 -7.25 -3.22
CA ALA A 62 -6.59 -8.17 -3.25
C ALA A 62 -5.34 -7.53 -2.63
N ILE A 63 -5.11 -6.24 -2.88
CA ILE A 63 -4.01 -5.53 -2.23
C ILE A 63 -4.19 -5.57 -0.71
N ALA A 64 -5.39 -5.23 -0.23
CA ALA A 64 -5.64 -5.21 1.21
C ALA A 64 -5.44 -6.58 1.84
N ASP A 65 -5.91 -7.63 1.17
CA ASP A 65 -5.73 -8.99 1.66
C ASP A 65 -4.26 -9.38 1.72
N TRP A 66 -3.50 -9.02 0.69
CA TRP A 66 -2.07 -9.34 0.66
C TRP A 66 -1.31 -8.58 1.74
N LEU A 67 -1.60 -7.29 1.92
CA LEU A 67 -0.96 -6.50 2.98
C LEU A 67 -1.25 -7.10 4.35
N THR A 68 -2.48 -7.53 4.58
CA THR A 68 -2.85 -8.17 5.83
C THR A 68 -2.09 -9.48 6.03
N ALA A 69 -2.01 -10.30 4.98
CA ALA A 69 -1.29 -11.58 5.04
C ALA A 69 0.19 -11.36 5.31
N CYS A 70 0.75 -10.27 4.84
CA CYS A 70 2.16 -9.95 5.05
C CYS A 70 2.44 -9.23 6.38
N GLY A 71 1.41 -9.00 7.19
CA GLY A 71 1.59 -8.36 8.48
C GLY A 71 1.92 -6.89 8.40
N VAL A 72 1.46 -6.22 7.35
CA VAL A 72 1.72 -4.80 7.15
C VAL A 72 0.76 -3.97 8.00
N ASP A 73 1.29 -2.99 8.71
CA ASP A 73 0.47 -2.11 9.53
C ASP A 73 0.65 -0.63 9.18
N THR A 74 1.57 -0.31 8.29
CA THR A 74 1.83 1.08 7.87
C THR A 74 2.00 1.09 6.36
N VAL A 75 1.31 2.00 5.69
CA VAL A 75 1.35 2.09 4.23
C VAL A 75 1.65 3.52 3.82
N ALA A 76 2.66 3.69 2.97
CA ALA A 76 2.94 4.96 2.32
C ALA A 76 2.47 4.87 0.87
N MET A 77 1.73 5.87 0.44
CA MET A 77 1.23 5.94 -0.92
C MET A 77 1.85 7.12 -1.65
N GLU A 78 2.23 6.89 -2.90
CA GLU A 78 2.67 7.93 -3.81
C GLU A 78 1.72 7.95 -4.99
N SER A 79 1.23 9.12 -5.36
CA SER A 79 0.27 9.24 -6.45
C SER A 79 0.36 10.61 -7.09
N THR A 80 0.10 10.66 -8.38
CA THR A 80 -0.05 11.93 -9.09
C THR A 80 -1.54 12.18 -9.27
N GLY A 81 -2.14 13.00 -8.44
CA GLY A 81 -3.57 13.30 -8.54
C GLY A 81 -4.37 12.49 -7.53
N VAL A 82 -5.61 12.16 -7.89
CA VAL A 82 -6.58 11.63 -6.94
C VAL A 82 -6.76 10.13 -6.99
N TYR A 83 -5.94 9.42 -7.75
CA TYR A 83 -6.10 7.99 -7.94
C TYR A 83 -5.88 7.19 -6.65
N TRP A 84 -5.28 7.80 -5.63
CA TRP A 84 -5.05 7.15 -4.34
C TRP A 84 -6.32 7.02 -3.50
N ILE A 85 -7.35 7.82 -3.79
CA ILE A 85 -8.52 7.93 -2.92
C ILE A 85 -9.27 6.61 -2.74
N PRO A 86 -9.62 5.86 -3.79
CA PRO A 86 -10.36 4.62 -3.60
C PRO A 86 -9.61 3.60 -2.75
N LEU A 87 -8.31 3.46 -2.96
CA LEU A 87 -7.53 2.52 -2.19
C LEU A 87 -7.37 2.99 -0.75
N PHE A 88 -7.13 4.29 -0.56
CA PHE A 88 -7.02 4.85 0.77
C PHE A 88 -8.28 4.57 1.59
N GLU A 89 -9.45 4.85 1.01
CA GLU A 89 -10.72 4.62 1.69
C GLU A 89 -10.93 3.15 2.03
N LEU A 90 -10.57 2.26 1.11
CA LEU A 90 -10.69 0.83 1.35
C LEU A 90 -9.79 0.39 2.50
N LEU A 91 -8.54 0.83 2.50
CA LEU A 91 -7.60 0.44 3.55
C LEU A 91 -8.01 0.99 4.91
N GLU A 92 -8.57 2.21 4.93
CA GLU A 92 -9.05 2.80 6.18
C GLU A 92 -10.25 2.04 6.73
N SER A 93 -11.03 1.41 5.87
CA SER A 93 -12.20 0.66 6.31
C SER A 93 -11.86 -0.75 6.77
N ARG A 94 -10.66 -1.18 6.58
CA ARG A 94 -10.21 -2.53 6.94
C ARG A 94 -9.11 -2.49 7.96
#